data_fd62c0dfdebd56d9effbe6e95386e17c
#
_entry.id   fd62c0dfdebd56d9effbe6e95386e17c
#
_cell.length_a   1.000
_cell.length_b   1.000
_cell.length_c   1.000
_cell.angle_alpha   90.00
_cell.angle_beta   90.00
_cell.angle_gamma   90.00
#
_symmetry.space_group_name_H-M   'P 1'
#
loop_
_entity.id
_entity.type
_entity.pdbx_description
1 polymer ?
#
loop_
_entity_poly.entity_id
_entity_poly.type
_entity_poly.pdbx_seq_one_letter_code
_entity_poly.pdbx_strand_id
1 'polypeptide(L)'
;MKYAMITGASSGIGKAFAAQFAKKGYDLILVARRKERLQELAEEWTKKGRKCFVLTADLAKKKECRKIMEEVRKLPVKVFINNAGFGDCGSFLETDLSKEVEMIHVNIRAMHFLMKQMLCQMEKQGEGSILNVASSAGLLPAGPYMATYYATKSYVTSLTRAVALELKEKKSNVYVGALCPGPVDTEFNKV
;
A
#
# COMPACT_ATOMS: atom_id res chain seq x y z
N MET A 1 -19.93 -10.75 2.89
CA MET A 1 -18.50 -10.86 3.20
C MET A 1 -17.80 -9.69 2.53
N LYS A 2 -16.91 -8.96 3.22
CA LYS A 2 -16.18 -7.80 2.66
C LYS A 2 -14.76 -7.81 3.19
N TYR A 3 -13.78 -7.70 2.29
CA TYR A 3 -12.37 -7.70 2.64
C TYR A 3 -11.75 -6.30 2.56
N ALA A 4 -10.85 -6.02 3.51
CA ALA A 4 -9.86 -4.97 3.40
C ALA A 4 -8.50 -5.62 3.14
N MET A 5 -7.85 -5.26 2.04
CA MET A 5 -6.49 -5.69 1.70
C MET A 5 -5.52 -4.58 2.09
N ILE A 6 -4.45 -4.93 2.81
CA ILE A 6 -3.47 -3.97 3.29
C ILE A 6 -2.05 -4.47 2.95
N THR A 7 -1.29 -3.70 2.18
CA THR A 7 0.14 -3.96 1.98
C THR A 7 0.99 -3.24 3.03
N GLY A 8 2.13 -3.82 3.40
CA GLY A 8 2.95 -3.33 4.50
C GLY A 8 2.27 -3.49 5.87
N ALA A 9 1.41 -4.52 6.02
CA ALA A 9 0.57 -4.71 7.20
C ALA A 9 1.32 -5.14 8.48
N SER A 10 2.62 -5.48 8.37
CA SER A 10 3.40 -6.03 9.50
C SER A 10 3.85 -4.98 10.52
N SER A 11 3.69 -3.69 10.27
CA SER A 11 4.09 -2.61 11.19
C SER A 11 3.44 -1.27 10.85
N GLY A 12 3.64 -0.27 11.72
CA GLY A 12 3.33 1.14 11.49
C GLY A 12 1.92 1.40 11.01
N ILE A 13 1.80 2.26 10.01
CA ILE A 13 0.52 2.70 9.43
C ILE A 13 -0.29 1.52 8.88
N GLY A 14 0.36 0.54 8.23
CA GLY A 14 -0.33 -0.63 7.70
C GLY A 14 -0.98 -1.49 8.77
N LYS A 15 -0.29 -1.74 9.88
CA LYS A 15 -0.84 -2.45 11.06
C LYS A 15 -2.01 -1.69 11.67
N ALA A 16 -1.90 -0.37 11.78
CA ALA A 16 -2.97 0.49 12.30
C ALA A 16 -4.22 0.43 11.40
N PHE A 17 -4.06 0.47 10.07
CA PHE A 17 -5.18 0.30 9.14
C PHE A 17 -5.83 -1.09 9.28
N ALA A 18 -5.05 -2.16 9.37
CA ALA A 18 -5.59 -3.50 9.57
C ALA A 18 -6.49 -3.55 10.82
N ALA A 19 -6.02 -3.01 11.95
CA ALA A 19 -6.80 -2.93 13.18
C ALA A 19 -8.09 -2.11 13.01
N GLN A 20 -8.04 -0.96 12.34
CA GLN A 20 -9.22 -0.11 12.13
C GLN A 20 -10.27 -0.79 11.25
N PHE A 21 -9.86 -1.44 10.14
CA PHE A 21 -10.82 -2.14 9.28
C PHE A 21 -11.39 -3.39 9.92
N ALA A 22 -10.59 -4.14 10.70
CA ALA A 22 -11.09 -5.27 11.49
C ALA A 22 -12.18 -4.84 12.49
N LYS A 23 -11.98 -3.72 13.21
CA LYS A 23 -12.99 -3.13 14.12
C LYS A 23 -14.26 -2.70 13.38
N LYS A 24 -14.15 -2.25 12.12
CA LYS A 24 -15.28 -1.91 11.25
C LYS A 24 -15.97 -3.13 10.62
N GLY A 25 -15.58 -4.34 11.00
CA GLY A 25 -16.23 -5.58 10.57
C GLY A 25 -15.73 -6.13 9.22
N TYR A 26 -14.59 -5.65 8.72
CA TYR A 26 -13.96 -6.24 7.54
C TYR A 26 -13.15 -7.48 7.91
N ASP A 27 -13.17 -8.47 7.04
CA ASP A 27 -12.17 -9.52 6.98
C ASP A 27 -10.89 -8.95 6.35
N LEU A 28 -9.74 -9.53 6.65
CA LEU A 28 -8.44 -8.93 6.31
C LEU A 28 -7.66 -9.76 5.31
N ILE A 29 -6.98 -9.08 4.39
CA ILE A 29 -5.91 -9.64 3.56
C ILE A 29 -4.64 -8.86 3.90
N LEU A 30 -3.72 -9.51 4.60
CA LEU A 30 -2.52 -8.91 5.16
C LEU A 30 -1.31 -9.29 4.30
N VAL A 31 -0.65 -8.29 3.71
CA VAL A 31 0.49 -8.50 2.80
C VAL A 31 1.73 -7.83 3.36
N ALA A 32 2.82 -8.58 3.57
CA ALA A 32 4.15 -8.05 3.89
C ALA A 32 5.22 -9.15 3.76
N ARG A 33 6.50 -8.79 3.97
CA ARG A 33 7.63 -9.74 3.94
C ARG A 33 7.75 -10.57 5.23
N ARG A 34 7.41 -9.99 6.39
CA ARG A 34 7.61 -10.57 7.73
C ARG A 34 6.43 -11.47 8.09
N LYS A 35 6.56 -12.77 7.79
CA LYS A 35 5.50 -13.76 7.93
C LYS A 35 5.00 -13.86 9.39
N GLU A 36 5.91 -13.96 10.33
CA GLU A 36 5.61 -14.15 11.75
C GLU A 36 4.73 -13.02 12.28
N ARG A 37 5.08 -11.77 11.97
CA ARG A 37 4.28 -10.60 12.39
C ARG A 37 2.90 -10.53 11.74
N LEU A 38 2.78 -11.02 10.50
CA LEU A 38 1.46 -11.13 9.85
C LEU A 38 0.61 -12.21 10.50
N GLN A 39 1.22 -13.32 10.91
CA GLN A 39 0.53 -14.43 11.59
C GLN A 39 0.03 -13.99 12.96
N GLU A 40 0.86 -13.33 13.77
CA GLU A 40 0.45 -12.77 15.07
C GLU A 40 -0.74 -11.82 14.92
N LEU A 41 -0.69 -10.91 13.95
CA LEU A 41 -1.78 -9.99 13.66
C LEU A 41 -3.05 -10.72 13.19
N ALA A 42 -2.90 -11.74 12.35
CA ALA A 42 -4.01 -12.54 11.86
C ALA A 42 -4.67 -13.33 13.00
N GLU A 43 -3.88 -13.95 13.89
CA GLU A 43 -4.38 -14.66 15.06
C GLU A 43 -5.16 -13.74 16.00
N GLU A 44 -4.63 -12.53 16.28
CA GLU A 44 -5.31 -11.53 17.11
C GLU A 44 -6.73 -11.26 16.59
N TRP A 45 -6.87 -11.02 15.29
CA TRP A 45 -8.16 -10.66 14.70
C TRP A 45 -9.06 -11.86 14.43
N THR A 46 -8.48 -13.04 14.22
CA THR A 46 -9.25 -14.31 14.10
C THR A 46 -9.92 -14.66 15.43
N LYS A 47 -9.22 -14.48 16.55
CA LYS A 47 -9.80 -14.63 17.89
C LYS A 47 -10.97 -13.66 18.14
N LYS A 48 -11.00 -12.53 17.43
CA LYS A 48 -12.08 -11.52 17.49
C LYS A 48 -13.14 -11.73 16.39
N GLY A 49 -13.16 -12.89 15.74
CA GLY A 49 -14.18 -13.28 14.77
C GLY A 49 -13.98 -12.72 13.35
N ARG A 50 -12.78 -12.28 12.97
CA ARG A 50 -12.47 -11.86 11.60
C ARG A 50 -11.78 -13.00 10.84
N LYS A 51 -12.05 -13.12 9.53
CA LYS A 51 -11.25 -13.98 8.66
C LYS A 51 -10.01 -13.21 8.21
N CYS A 52 -8.84 -13.83 8.31
CA CYS A 52 -7.58 -13.21 7.95
C CYS A 52 -6.81 -14.10 6.98
N PHE A 53 -6.49 -13.56 5.80
CA PHE A 53 -5.57 -14.16 4.83
C PHE A 53 -4.20 -13.53 4.97
N VAL A 54 -3.17 -14.33 5.15
CA VAL A 54 -1.77 -13.88 5.23
C VAL A 54 -1.08 -14.20 3.91
N LEU A 55 -0.62 -13.18 3.21
CA LEU A 55 0.11 -13.29 1.96
C LEU A 55 1.55 -12.75 2.17
N THR A 56 2.47 -13.66 2.42
CA THR A 56 3.89 -13.29 2.55
C THR A 56 4.45 -13.01 1.17
N ALA A 57 4.92 -11.78 0.93
CA ALA A 57 5.45 -11.37 -0.36
C ALA A 57 6.46 -10.24 -0.25
N ASP A 58 7.47 -10.30 -1.12
CA ASP A 58 8.41 -9.23 -1.40
C ASP A 58 7.92 -8.43 -2.62
N LEU A 59 7.41 -7.22 -2.37
CA LEU A 59 6.85 -6.37 -3.41
C LEU A 59 7.91 -5.78 -4.36
N ALA A 60 9.20 -5.86 -4.01
CA ALA A 60 10.28 -5.58 -4.96
C ALA A 60 10.35 -6.62 -6.10
N LYS A 61 9.65 -7.76 -5.97
CA LYS A 61 9.63 -8.84 -6.97
C LYS A 61 8.34 -8.84 -7.76
N LYS A 62 8.42 -8.56 -9.05
CA LYS A 62 7.24 -8.51 -9.97
C LYS A 62 6.40 -9.79 -9.94
N LYS A 63 7.04 -10.97 -9.85
CA LYS A 63 6.34 -12.27 -9.80
C LYS A 63 5.46 -12.37 -8.56
N GLU A 64 5.93 -11.89 -7.41
CA GLU A 64 5.19 -11.95 -6.16
C GLU A 64 3.99 -11.00 -6.17
N CYS A 65 4.12 -9.80 -6.75
CA CYS A 65 2.98 -8.91 -6.97
C CYS A 65 1.89 -9.56 -7.84
N ARG A 66 2.27 -10.29 -8.90
CA ARG A 66 1.32 -11.01 -9.74
C ARG A 66 0.61 -12.12 -8.97
N LYS A 67 1.35 -12.93 -8.22
CA LYS A 67 0.80 -14.00 -7.38
C LYS A 67 -0.25 -13.46 -6.39
N ILE A 68 0.04 -12.36 -5.71
CA ILE A 68 -0.93 -11.71 -4.82
C ILE A 68 -2.25 -11.44 -5.56
N MET A 69 -2.18 -10.83 -6.75
CA MET A 69 -3.39 -10.48 -7.50
C MET A 69 -4.15 -11.69 -8.01
N GLU A 70 -3.46 -12.79 -8.33
CA GLU A 70 -4.09 -14.07 -8.69
C GLU A 70 -4.87 -14.67 -7.50
N GLU A 71 -4.27 -14.65 -6.30
CA GLU A 71 -4.91 -15.17 -5.08
C GLU A 71 -6.14 -14.35 -4.65
N VAL A 72 -6.10 -13.03 -4.83
CA VAL A 72 -7.22 -12.16 -4.39
C VAL A 72 -8.26 -11.90 -5.46
N ARG A 73 -8.04 -12.31 -6.72
CA ARG A 73 -8.88 -12.00 -7.89
C ARG A 73 -10.37 -12.31 -7.70
N LYS A 74 -10.69 -13.36 -6.96
CA LYS A 74 -12.07 -13.81 -6.72
C LYS A 74 -12.64 -13.33 -5.40
N LEU A 75 -11.86 -12.64 -4.59
CA LEU A 75 -12.31 -12.15 -3.29
C LEU A 75 -13.04 -10.81 -3.43
N PRO A 76 -14.14 -10.59 -2.70
CA PRO A 76 -14.85 -9.31 -2.72
C PRO A 76 -14.08 -8.25 -1.90
N VAL A 77 -12.95 -7.78 -2.43
CA VAL A 77 -12.13 -6.73 -1.82
C VAL A 77 -12.86 -5.40 -2.00
N LYS A 78 -13.31 -4.80 -0.90
CA LYS A 78 -14.00 -3.50 -0.88
C LYS A 78 -13.09 -2.33 -0.54
N VAL A 79 -12.00 -2.61 0.17
CA VAL A 79 -11.00 -1.61 0.53
C VAL A 79 -9.61 -2.15 0.22
N PHE A 80 -8.81 -1.32 -0.44
CA PHE A 80 -7.39 -1.60 -0.67
C PHE A 80 -6.53 -0.46 -0.12
N ILE A 81 -5.73 -0.76 0.90
CA ILE A 81 -4.71 0.14 1.46
C ILE A 81 -3.35 -0.24 0.87
N ASN A 82 -2.95 0.52 -0.13
CA ASN A 82 -1.68 0.36 -0.83
C ASN A 82 -0.61 1.16 -0.09
N ASN A 83 -0.11 0.56 1.00
CA ASN A 83 0.69 1.25 2.01
C ASN A 83 2.17 0.85 1.99
N ALA A 84 2.52 -0.33 1.48
CA ALA A 84 3.91 -0.78 1.48
C ALA A 84 4.84 0.22 0.81
N GLY A 85 5.92 0.54 1.50
CA GLY A 85 6.94 1.48 1.04
C GLY A 85 7.99 1.69 2.11
N PHE A 86 9.14 2.20 1.71
CA PHE A 86 10.20 2.60 2.60
C PHE A 86 10.93 3.82 2.05
N GLY A 87 11.77 4.44 2.88
CA GLY A 87 12.61 5.56 2.51
C GLY A 87 14.08 5.27 2.75
N ASP A 88 14.93 6.18 2.32
CA ASP A 88 16.34 6.23 2.62
C ASP A 88 16.77 7.68 2.79
N CYS A 89 17.84 7.92 3.54
CA CYS A 89 18.38 9.25 3.81
C CYS A 89 19.89 9.23 3.67
N GLY A 90 20.43 10.17 2.91
CA GLY A 90 21.85 10.33 2.66
C GLY A 90 22.11 11.24 1.46
N SER A 91 23.37 11.68 1.28
CA SER A 91 23.80 12.37 0.07
C SER A 91 23.56 11.46 -1.15
N PHE A 92 22.96 11.99 -2.21
CA PHE A 92 22.65 11.21 -3.43
C PHE A 92 23.88 10.55 -4.06
N LEU A 93 25.06 11.12 -3.83
CA LEU A 93 26.33 10.54 -4.31
C LEU A 93 26.84 9.38 -3.44
N GLU A 94 26.30 9.22 -2.22
CA GLU A 94 26.80 8.27 -1.22
C GLU A 94 25.79 7.16 -0.88
N THR A 95 24.51 7.36 -1.23
CA THR A 95 23.45 6.36 -1.01
C THR A 95 23.67 5.13 -1.90
N ASP A 96 23.25 3.95 -1.41
CA ASP A 96 23.36 2.70 -2.15
C ASP A 96 22.37 2.65 -3.30
N LEU A 97 22.86 2.63 -4.54
CA LEU A 97 22.04 2.52 -5.74
C LEU A 97 21.11 1.31 -5.72
N SER A 98 21.54 0.17 -5.15
CA SER A 98 20.69 -1.03 -5.10
C SER A 98 19.48 -0.84 -4.18
N LYS A 99 19.66 -0.15 -3.05
CA LYS A 99 18.59 0.24 -2.12
C LYS A 99 17.64 1.25 -2.75
N GLU A 100 18.14 2.23 -3.49
CA GLU A 100 17.30 3.19 -4.22
C GLU A 100 16.46 2.51 -5.30
N VAL A 101 17.05 1.60 -6.07
CA VAL A 101 16.33 0.83 -7.10
C VAL A 101 15.26 -0.06 -6.44
N GLU A 102 15.56 -0.70 -5.30
CA GLU A 102 14.56 -1.46 -4.54
C GLU A 102 13.41 -0.55 -4.08
N MET A 103 13.72 0.67 -3.60
CA MET A 103 12.74 1.67 -3.21
C MET A 103 11.81 2.04 -4.39
N ILE A 104 12.37 2.28 -5.57
CA ILE A 104 11.59 2.53 -6.81
C ILE A 104 10.70 1.32 -7.13
N HIS A 105 11.23 0.10 -7.00
CA HIS A 105 10.46 -1.11 -7.26
C HIS A 105 9.27 -1.26 -6.30
N VAL A 106 9.42 -0.95 -5.03
CA VAL A 106 8.33 -1.05 -4.04
C VAL A 106 7.39 0.16 -4.13
N ASN A 107 7.94 1.38 -4.00
CA ASN A 107 7.15 2.61 -3.86
C ASN A 107 6.45 3.03 -5.15
N ILE A 108 7.00 2.68 -6.33
CA ILE A 108 6.43 3.03 -7.64
C ILE A 108 5.87 1.81 -8.34
N ARG A 109 6.74 0.87 -8.76
CA ARG A 109 6.33 -0.22 -9.65
C ARG A 109 5.27 -1.14 -9.03
N ALA A 110 5.49 -1.60 -7.80
CA ALA A 110 4.54 -2.48 -7.11
C ALA A 110 3.25 -1.73 -6.78
N MET A 111 3.35 -0.52 -6.24
CA MET A 111 2.22 0.34 -5.92
C MET A 111 1.35 0.58 -7.16
N HIS A 112 1.94 0.99 -8.28
CA HIS A 112 1.24 1.22 -9.54
C HIS A 112 0.55 -0.05 -10.05
N PHE A 113 1.29 -1.17 -10.09
CA PHE A 113 0.77 -2.44 -10.57
C PHE A 113 -0.44 -2.92 -9.74
N LEU A 114 -0.29 -2.94 -8.41
CA LEU A 114 -1.35 -3.38 -7.50
C LEU A 114 -2.56 -2.46 -7.57
N MET A 115 -2.34 -1.13 -7.59
CA MET A 115 -3.40 -0.14 -7.77
C MET A 115 -4.20 -0.40 -9.06
N LYS A 116 -3.49 -0.54 -10.20
CA LYS A 116 -4.15 -0.75 -11.51
C LYS A 116 -4.96 -2.03 -11.54
N GLN A 117 -4.40 -3.14 -11.04
CA GLN A 117 -5.09 -4.42 -11.02
C GLN A 117 -6.31 -4.39 -10.10
N MET A 118 -6.17 -3.82 -8.89
CA MET A 118 -7.26 -3.72 -7.94
C MET A 118 -8.36 -2.79 -8.45
N LEU A 119 -7.99 -1.65 -9.05
CA LEU A 119 -8.96 -0.73 -9.65
C LEU A 119 -9.79 -1.44 -10.75
N CYS A 120 -9.14 -2.17 -11.65
CA CYS A 120 -9.86 -2.95 -12.67
C CYS A 120 -10.79 -4.02 -12.07
N GLN A 121 -10.41 -4.61 -10.95
CA GLN A 121 -11.26 -5.56 -10.22
C GLN A 121 -12.46 -4.86 -9.59
N MET A 122 -12.25 -3.73 -8.91
CA MET A 122 -13.32 -2.94 -8.25
C MET A 122 -14.30 -2.33 -9.25
N GLU A 123 -13.83 -1.85 -10.40
CA GLU A 123 -14.70 -1.38 -11.49
C GLU A 123 -15.64 -2.49 -11.98
N LYS A 124 -15.15 -3.73 -12.14
CA LYS A 124 -15.98 -4.89 -12.48
C LYS A 124 -16.96 -5.27 -11.36
N GLN A 125 -16.62 -4.99 -10.10
CA GLN A 125 -17.50 -5.21 -8.93
C GLN A 125 -18.54 -4.07 -8.76
N GLY A 126 -18.37 -2.96 -9.48
CA GLY A 126 -19.23 -1.78 -9.41
C GLY A 126 -19.02 -0.90 -8.17
N GLU A 127 -18.08 -1.24 -7.28
CA GLU A 127 -17.76 -0.48 -6.06
C GLU A 127 -16.40 -0.85 -5.48
N GLY A 128 -15.80 0.07 -4.73
CA GLY A 128 -14.57 -0.15 -3.99
C GLY A 128 -13.88 1.14 -3.57
N SER A 129 -12.86 1.02 -2.72
CA SER A 129 -12.06 2.17 -2.29
C SER A 129 -10.60 1.79 -2.25
N ILE A 130 -9.76 2.59 -2.90
CA ILE A 130 -8.31 2.47 -2.88
C ILE A 130 -7.71 3.68 -2.19
N LEU A 131 -6.86 3.44 -1.20
CA LEU A 131 -6.06 4.48 -0.55
C LEU A 131 -4.58 4.17 -0.78
N ASN A 132 -3.91 5.01 -1.55
CA ASN A 132 -2.46 4.96 -1.71
C ASN A 132 -1.79 5.78 -0.61
N VAL A 133 -0.88 5.17 0.15
CA VAL A 133 -0.13 5.88 1.19
C VAL A 133 1.10 6.53 0.55
N ALA A 134 0.95 7.83 0.28
CA ALA A 134 2.01 8.72 -0.16
C ALA A 134 2.84 9.23 1.05
N SER A 135 3.06 10.52 1.13
CA SER A 135 3.75 11.23 2.23
C SER A 135 3.58 12.73 2.01
N SER A 136 3.78 13.55 3.04
CA SER A 136 4.02 15.00 2.87
C SER A 136 5.20 15.28 1.92
N ALA A 137 6.19 14.39 1.86
CA ALA A 137 7.26 14.41 0.86
C ALA A 137 6.77 14.40 -0.59
N GLY A 138 5.61 13.82 -0.87
CA GLY A 138 4.98 13.83 -2.19
C GLY A 138 4.24 15.12 -2.54
N LEU A 139 4.16 16.07 -1.61
CA LEU A 139 3.54 17.39 -1.78
C LEU A 139 4.57 18.52 -1.86
N LEU A 140 5.79 18.25 -1.46
CA LEU A 140 6.89 19.20 -1.43
C LEU A 140 7.74 19.07 -2.71
N PRO A 141 8.30 20.18 -3.23
CA PRO A 141 8.99 20.18 -4.52
C PRO A 141 10.34 19.46 -4.48
N ALA A 142 11.01 19.41 -3.32
CA ALA A 142 12.32 18.81 -3.17
C ALA A 142 12.57 18.37 -1.73
N GLY A 143 13.41 17.34 -1.56
CA GLY A 143 13.89 16.84 -0.27
C GLY A 143 15.37 16.51 -0.34
N PRO A 144 16.28 17.50 -0.06
CA PRO A 144 17.70 17.21 0.04
C PRO A 144 17.95 16.03 0.98
N TYR A 145 18.92 15.19 0.65
CA TYR A 145 19.25 13.95 1.37
C TYR A 145 18.16 12.85 1.36
N MET A 146 17.02 13.07 0.68
CA MET A 146 15.96 12.09 0.49
C MET A 146 15.42 12.11 -0.96
N ALA A 147 16.26 12.41 -1.93
CA ALA A 147 15.88 12.70 -3.31
C ALA A 147 14.98 11.61 -3.92
N THR A 148 15.43 10.37 -3.89
CA THR A 148 14.68 9.22 -4.45
C THR A 148 13.36 9.00 -3.72
N TYR A 149 13.34 9.11 -2.39
CA TYR A 149 12.10 8.97 -1.63
C TYR A 149 11.05 10.02 -2.00
N TYR A 150 11.43 11.31 -2.03
CA TYR A 150 10.53 12.40 -2.43
C TYR A 150 9.99 12.20 -3.84
N ALA A 151 10.87 11.82 -4.78
CA ALA A 151 10.47 11.53 -6.16
C ALA A 151 9.44 10.38 -6.22
N THR A 152 9.66 9.28 -5.47
CA THR A 152 8.71 8.17 -5.43
C THR A 152 7.35 8.59 -4.86
N LYS A 153 7.33 9.42 -3.81
CA LYS A 153 6.08 9.88 -3.18
C LYS A 153 5.34 10.92 -4.02
N SER A 154 6.07 11.75 -4.75
CA SER A 154 5.48 12.66 -5.74
C SER A 154 4.81 11.89 -6.88
N TYR A 155 5.45 10.80 -7.37
CA TYR A 155 4.83 9.90 -8.34
C TYR A 155 3.48 9.36 -7.84
N VAL A 156 3.45 8.83 -6.60
CA VAL A 156 2.23 8.27 -5.99
C VAL A 156 1.12 9.32 -5.92
N THR A 157 1.46 10.53 -5.47
CA THR A 157 0.51 11.63 -5.31
C THR A 157 -0.06 12.07 -6.66
N SER A 158 0.81 12.29 -7.65
CA SER A 158 0.43 12.73 -8.99
C SER A 158 -0.46 11.70 -9.69
N LEU A 159 -0.02 10.43 -9.72
CA LEU A 159 -0.79 9.34 -10.31
C LEU A 159 -2.17 9.20 -9.68
N THR A 160 -2.22 9.22 -8.34
CA THR A 160 -3.48 9.03 -7.60
C THR A 160 -4.48 10.14 -7.91
N ARG A 161 -4.02 11.40 -7.96
CA ARG A 161 -4.87 12.54 -8.29
C ARG A 161 -5.41 12.46 -9.72
N ALA A 162 -4.57 12.12 -10.69
CA ALA A 162 -4.98 11.97 -12.09
C ALA A 162 -6.07 10.90 -12.23
N VAL A 163 -5.83 9.70 -11.66
CA VAL A 163 -6.81 8.60 -11.70
C VAL A 163 -8.12 8.95 -10.99
N ALA A 164 -8.05 9.65 -9.85
CA ALA A 164 -9.26 10.08 -9.14
C ALA A 164 -10.13 11.04 -9.98
N LEU A 165 -9.50 11.94 -10.76
CA LEU A 165 -10.22 12.83 -11.68
C LEU A 165 -10.85 12.05 -12.83
N GLU A 166 -10.13 11.10 -13.45
CA GLU A 166 -10.66 10.24 -14.51
C GLU A 166 -11.90 9.44 -14.04
N LEU A 167 -11.84 8.89 -12.82
CA LEU A 167 -12.98 8.16 -12.22
C LEU A 167 -14.18 9.07 -11.97
N LYS A 168 -13.93 10.30 -11.51
CA LYS A 168 -14.98 11.29 -11.31
C LYS A 168 -15.67 11.65 -12.62
N GLU A 169 -14.92 11.89 -13.71
CA GLU A 169 -15.46 12.15 -15.04
C GLU A 169 -16.33 10.99 -15.55
N LYS A 170 -15.88 9.75 -15.30
CA LYS A 170 -16.61 8.53 -15.65
C LYS A 170 -17.80 8.23 -14.72
N LYS A 171 -18.03 9.04 -13.69
CA LYS A 171 -19.04 8.79 -12.65
C LYS A 171 -18.91 7.39 -12.03
N SER A 172 -17.68 6.93 -11.84
CA SER A 172 -17.41 5.63 -11.22
C SER A 172 -17.81 5.64 -9.73
N ASN A 173 -18.32 4.50 -9.25
CA ASN A 173 -18.56 4.27 -7.82
C ASN A 173 -17.29 3.85 -7.07
N VAL A 174 -16.14 3.73 -7.76
CA VAL A 174 -14.87 3.40 -7.12
C VAL A 174 -14.16 4.66 -6.68
N TYR A 175 -13.80 4.71 -5.40
CA TYR A 175 -13.01 5.80 -4.83
C TYR A 175 -11.51 5.49 -4.91
N VAL A 176 -10.71 6.49 -5.31
CA VAL A 176 -9.25 6.44 -5.24
C VAL A 176 -8.76 7.73 -4.58
N GLY A 177 -7.90 7.59 -3.56
CA GLY A 177 -7.34 8.74 -2.85
C GLY A 177 -5.90 8.50 -2.40
N ALA A 178 -5.19 9.58 -2.08
CA ALA A 178 -3.86 9.57 -1.50
C ALA A 178 -3.89 10.05 -0.05
N LEU A 179 -3.27 9.28 0.85
CA LEU A 179 -2.96 9.73 2.20
C LEU A 179 -1.52 10.24 2.21
N CYS A 180 -1.35 11.49 2.61
CA CYS A 180 -0.04 12.15 2.64
C CYS A 180 0.34 12.48 4.11
N PRO A 181 0.71 11.48 4.92
CA PRO A 181 1.07 11.73 6.31
C PRO A 181 2.37 12.53 6.41
N GLY A 182 2.48 13.35 7.45
CA GLY A 182 3.76 13.89 7.94
C GLY A 182 4.59 12.80 8.60
N PRO A 183 5.69 13.16 9.28
CA PRO A 183 6.46 12.23 10.08
C PRO A 183 5.58 11.53 11.12
N VAL A 184 5.59 10.20 11.11
CA VAL A 184 4.85 9.37 12.07
C VAL A 184 5.88 8.51 12.80
N ASP A 185 5.76 8.42 14.11
CA ASP A 185 6.63 7.55 14.91
C ASP A 185 6.32 6.07 14.61
N THR A 186 7.09 5.51 13.73
CA THR A 186 7.00 4.12 13.27
C THR A 186 8.40 3.56 13.04
N GLU A 187 8.48 2.25 12.75
CA GLU A 187 9.76 1.63 12.35
C GLU A 187 10.38 2.26 11.08
N PHE A 188 9.61 3.05 10.32
CA PHE A 188 10.11 3.78 9.15
C PHE A 188 11.29 4.70 9.48
N ASN A 189 11.29 5.30 10.68
CA ASN A 189 12.33 6.23 11.14
C ASN A 189 13.60 5.51 11.67
N LYS A 190 13.63 4.18 11.65
CA LYS A 190 14.75 3.35 12.14
C LYS A 190 15.61 2.79 11.00
N VAL A 191 15.46 3.33 9.81
CA VAL A 191 16.19 2.93 8.59
C VAL A 191 17.42 3.79 8.39
#